data_ca5efefb424b974d2324abc112715ed7
#
_entry.id   ca5efefb424b974d2324abc112715ed7
#
_cell.length_a   1.000
_cell.length_b   1.000
_cell.length_c   1.000
_cell.angle_alpha   90.00
_cell.angle_beta   90.00
_cell.angle_gamma   90.00
#
_symmetry.space_group_name_H-M   'P 1'
#
loop_
_entity.id
_entity.type
_entity.pdbx_description
1 polymer ?
#
loop_
_entity_poly.entity_id
_entity_poly.type
_entity_poly.pdbx_seq_one_letter_code
_entity_poly.pdbx_strand_id
1 'polypeptide(L)'
;MEHFLQKQWEEKEDKLYKAVIFKDFQEAFTFIIKVAFLAEKYNHHPKWINEYNKVELWLYTHEVGNLVTEKDRTMAIEIDKLLMPDIEE
;
A
#
# COMPACT_ATOMS: atom_id res chain seq x y z
N MET A 1 9.58 -0.20 -11.73
CA MET A 1 10.06 0.76 -10.73
C MET A 1 11.28 0.20 -10.03
N GLU A 2 12.39 0.89 -10.14
CA GLU A 2 13.67 0.33 -9.72
C GLU A 2 14.30 1.05 -8.54
N HIS A 3 13.66 2.08 -8.01
CA HIS A 3 14.30 2.95 -7.03
C HIS A 3 13.55 2.95 -5.71
N PHE A 4 13.22 1.75 -5.24
CA PHE A 4 12.53 1.65 -3.97
C PHE A 4 12.92 0.35 -3.26
N LEU A 5 12.77 0.37 -1.95
CA LEU A 5 12.93 -0.80 -1.10
C LEU A 5 11.60 -1.05 -0.42
N GLN A 6 11.21 -2.32 -0.35
CA GLN A 6 9.97 -2.68 0.32
C GLN A 6 10.14 -3.98 1.07
N LYS A 7 9.38 -4.11 2.14
CA LYS A 7 9.25 -5.37 2.86
C LYS A 7 7.92 -5.99 2.50
N GLN A 8 7.79 -7.28 2.76
CA GLN A 8 6.52 -7.95 2.57
C GLN A 8 5.51 -7.41 3.58
N TRP A 9 4.22 -7.58 3.25
CA TRP A 9 3.18 -7.24 4.18
C TRP A 9 3.31 -8.08 5.43
N GLU A 10 3.15 -7.45 6.57
CA GLU A 10 3.17 -8.12 7.87
C GLU A 10 1.80 -7.96 8.51
N GLU A 11 1.32 -9.04 9.14
CA GLU A 11 0.07 -8.96 9.90
C GLU A 11 0.44 -8.74 11.35
N LYS A 12 0.14 -7.58 11.88
CA LYS A 12 0.40 -7.29 13.29
C LYS A 12 -0.68 -6.39 13.84
N GLU A 13 -1.07 -6.69 15.08
CA GLU A 13 -2.14 -5.94 15.76
C GLU A 13 -3.40 -5.92 14.91
N ASP A 14 -3.70 -7.06 14.29
CA ASP A 14 -4.91 -7.27 13.49
C ASP A 14 -4.97 -6.35 12.27
N LYS A 15 -3.82 -5.92 11.75
CA LYS A 15 -3.73 -5.09 10.55
C LYS A 15 -2.63 -5.61 9.64
N LEU A 16 -2.81 -5.42 8.35
CA LEU A 16 -1.71 -5.64 7.40
C LEU A 16 -0.89 -4.36 7.32
N TYR A 17 0.40 -4.49 7.47
CA TYR A 17 1.32 -3.37 7.48
C TYR A 17 2.42 -3.54 6.45
N LYS A 18 2.76 -2.45 5.76
CA LYS A 18 3.86 -2.46 4.80
C LYS A 18 4.54 -1.10 4.80
N ALA A 19 5.88 -1.12 4.72
CA ALA A 19 6.67 0.10 4.56
C ALA A 19 7.41 0.04 3.24
N VAL A 20 7.48 1.16 2.53
CA VAL A 20 8.16 1.25 1.24
C VAL A 20 9.03 2.50 1.26
N ILE A 21 10.29 2.35 0.84
CA ILE A 21 11.23 3.47 0.71
C ILE A 21 11.48 3.72 -0.76
N PHE A 22 11.21 4.93 -1.21
CA PHE A 22 11.38 5.31 -2.62
C PHE A 22 12.67 6.12 -2.79
N LYS A 23 12.97 6.45 -4.02
CA LYS A 23 14.16 7.26 -4.33
C LYS A 23 14.05 8.67 -3.76
N ASP A 24 12.85 9.24 -3.84
CA ASP A 24 12.64 10.63 -3.40
C ASP A 24 11.17 10.83 -3.09
N PHE A 25 10.83 12.04 -2.67
CA PHE A 25 9.46 12.37 -2.32
C PHE A 25 8.52 12.27 -3.51
N GLN A 26 8.98 12.68 -4.68
CA GLN A 26 8.12 12.66 -5.86
C GLN A 26 7.66 11.24 -6.18
N GLU A 27 8.57 10.27 -6.12
CA GLU A 27 8.18 8.87 -6.34
C GLU A 27 7.24 8.38 -5.26
N ALA A 28 7.52 8.73 -4.01
CA ALA A 28 6.67 8.31 -2.90
C ALA A 28 5.26 8.87 -3.08
N PHE A 29 5.15 10.15 -3.41
CA PHE A 29 3.84 10.76 -3.53
C PHE A 29 3.09 10.26 -4.76
N THR A 30 3.80 9.99 -5.84
CA THR A 30 3.18 9.39 -7.03
C THR A 30 2.57 8.03 -6.68
N PHE A 31 3.28 7.23 -5.89
CA PHE A 31 2.74 5.96 -5.43
C PHE A 31 1.47 6.17 -4.60
N ILE A 32 1.48 7.14 -3.69
CA ILE A 32 0.31 7.43 -2.87
C ILE A 32 -0.90 7.80 -3.72
N ILE A 33 -0.68 8.59 -4.77
CA ILE A 33 -1.77 8.96 -5.67
C ILE A 33 -2.37 7.72 -6.32
N LYS A 34 -1.53 6.77 -6.74
CA LYS A 34 -2.02 5.54 -7.35
C LYS A 34 -2.78 4.69 -6.33
N VAL A 35 -2.31 4.65 -5.09
CA VAL A 35 -3.03 3.93 -4.03
C VAL A 35 -4.39 4.58 -3.79
N ALA A 36 -4.45 5.92 -3.85
CA ALA A 36 -5.72 6.62 -3.67
C ALA A 36 -6.74 6.21 -4.74
N PHE A 37 -6.32 6.07 -5.99
CA PHE A 37 -7.22 5.60 -7.03
C PHE A 37 -7.71 4.17 -6.78
N LEU A 38 -6.82 3.30 -6.29
CA LEU A 38 -7.24 1.95 -5.92
C LEU A 38 -8.24 1.98 -4.78
N ALA A 39 -8.00 2.83 -3.79
CA ALA A 39 -8.88 2.93 -2.63
C ALA A 39 -10.29 3.29 -3.07
N GLU A 40 -10.42 4.21 -4.03
CA GLU A 40 -11.72 4.59 -4.55
C GLU A 40 -12.34 3.48 -5.38
N LYS A 41 -11.52 2.80 -6.18
CA LYS A 41 -12.02 1.71 -7.03
C LYS A 41 -12.62 0.58 -6.20
N TYR A 42 -11.97 0.23 -5.10
CA TYR A 42 -12.41 -0.88 -4.27
C TYR A 42 -13.24 -0.44 -3.08
N ASN A 43 -13.44 0.86 -2.94
CA ASN A 43 -14.18 1.45 -1.82
C ASN A 43 -13.63 0.93 -0.49
N HIS A 44 -12.30 0.94 -0.39
CA HIS A 44 -11.61 0.44 0.80
C HIS A 44 -10.35 1.28 0.98
N HIS A 45 -10.31 2.05 2.05
CA HIS A 45 -9.32 3.12 2.21
C HIS A 45 -8.29 2.77 3.27
N PRO A 46 -7.02 2.61 2.88
CA PRO A 46 -5.98 2.31 3.85
C PRO A 46 -5.64 3.53 4.70
N LYS A 47 -5.03 3.27 5.85
CA LYS A 47 -4.35 4.31 6.59
C LYS A 47 -2.94 4.39 6.03
N TRP A 48 -2.40 5.60 5.83
CA TRP A 48 -1.00 5.71 5.46
C TRP A 48 -0.34 6.91 6.10
N ILE A 49 0.99 6.83 6.19
CA ILE A 49 1.84 7.91 6.64
C ILE A 49 2.93 8.07 5.58
N ASN A 50 3.14 9.30 5.17
CA ASN A 50 4.23 9.62 4.25
C ASN A 50 5.17 10.61 4.92
N GLU A 51 6.45 10.26 4.93
CA GLU A 51 7.49 11.16 5.40
C GLU A 51 8.60 11.12 4.36
N TYR A 52 8.75 12.20 3.63
CA TYR A 52 9.72 12.33 2.55
C TYR A 52 9.63 11.17 1.57
N ASN A 53 10.58 10.25 1.55
CA ASN A 53 10.60 9.15 0.59
C ASN A 53 10.04 7.85 1.16
N LYS A 54 9.48 7.89 2.37
CA LYS A 54 8.97 6.70 3.04
C LYS A 54 7.45 6.73 3.08
N VAL A 55 6.84 5.61 2.78
CA VAL A 55 5.39 5.45 2.89
C VAL A 55 5.12 4.23 3.74
N GLU A 56 4.26 4.39 4.74
CA GLU A 56 3.78 3.27 5.54
C GLU A 56 2.30 3.11 5.31
N LEU A 57 1.85 1.87 5.20
CA LEU A 57 0.46 1.54 4.87
C LEU A 57 -0.08 0.54 5.86
N TRP A 58 -1.33 0.75 6.27
CA TRP A 58 -2.07 -0.19 7.11
C TRP A 58 -3.40 -0.49 6.44
N LEU A 59 -3.75 -1.77 6.37
CA LEU A 59 -5.03 -2.21 5.82
C LEU A 59 -5.78 -2.99 6.89
N TYR A 60 -7.02 -2.61 7.10
CA TYR A 60 -7.91 -3.31 8.02
C TYR A 60 -9.35 -2.91 7.70
N THR A 61 -10.30 -3.71 8.14
CA THR A 61 -11.70 -3.51 7.78
C THR A 61 -12.49 -3.05 9.00
N HIS A 62 -12.99 -1.82 8.94
CA HIS A 62 -13.72 -1.21 10.05
C HIS A 62 -15.00 -1.97 10.41
N GLU A 63 -15.71 -2.44 9.39
CA GLU A 63 -17.03 -3.02 9.59
C GLU A 63 -17.03 -4.26 10.46
N VAL A 64 -15.88 -4.90 10.59
CA VAL A 64 -15.77 -6.12 11.39
C VAL A 64 -14.85 -5.92 12.60
N GLY A 65 -14.80 -4.68 13.13
CA GLY A 65 -14.03 -4.42 14.33
C GLY A 65 -12.55 -4.21 14.10
N ASN A 66 -12.18 -3.68 12.94
CA ASN A 66 -10.80 -3.38 12.60
C ASN A 66 -9.92 -4.62 12.51
N LEU A 67 -10.44 -5.64 11.81
CA LEU A 67 -9.69 -6.88 11.59
C LEU A 67 -9.32 -6.98 10.11
N VAL A 68 -8.36 -7.85 9.82
CA VAL A 68 -7.99 -8.16 8.45
C VAL A 68 -9.03 -9.09 7.84
N THR A 69 -9.51 -8.74 6.65
CA THR A 69 -10.46 -9.56 5.90
C THR A 69 -9.95 -9.74 4.47
N GLU A 70 -10.74 -10.43 3.64
CA GLU A 70 -10.39 -10.61 2.23
C GLU A 70 -10.29 -9.27 1.49
N LYS A 71 -11.04 -8.27 1.90
CA LYS A 71 -10.91 -6.93 1.31
C LYS A 71 -9.49 -6.42 1.43
N ASP A 72 -8.90 -6.62 2.60
CA ASP A 72 -7.53 -6.16 2.85
C ASP A 72 -6.52 -6.95 2.06
N ARG A 73 -6.71 -8.27 1.97
CA ARG A 73 -5.76 -9.10 1.23
C ARG A 73 -5.81 -8.82 -0.25
N THR A 74 -7.00 -8.60 -0.79
CA THR A 74 -7.15 -8.22 -2.20
C THR A 74 -6.48 -6.87 -2.46
N MET A 75 -6.71 -5.91 -1.57
CA MET A 75 -6.13 -4.58 -1.72
C MET A 75 -4.60 -4.65 -1.64
N ALA A 76 -4.07 -5.48 -0.73
CA ALA A 76 -2.61 -5.64 -0.61
C ALA A 76 -2.00 -6.15 -1.91
N ILE A 77 -2.66 -7.11 -2.56
CA ILE A 77 -2.18 -7.63 -3.84
C ILE A 77 -2.19 -6.53 -4.90
N GLU A 78 -3.25 -5.74 -4.94
CA GLU A 78 -3.35 -4.67 -5.94
C GLU A 78 -2.32 -3.58 -5.70
N ILE A 79 -2.06 -3.26 -4.44
CA ILE A 79 -1.01 -2.29 -4.11
C ILE A 79 0.35 -2.81 -4.53
N ASP A 80 0.61 -4.09 -4.29
CA ASP A 80 1.89 -4.69 -4.68
C ASP A 80 2.10 -4.62 -6.19
N LYS A 81 1.03 -4.73 -6.98
CA LYS A 81 1.16 -4.60 -8.43
C LYS A 81 1.65 -3.22 -8.84
N LEU A 82 1.33 -2.19 -8.08
CA LEU A 82 1.83 -0.85 -8.37
C LEU A 82 3.34 -0.75 -8.17
N LEU A 83 3.89 -1.63 -7.36
CA LEU A 83 5.31 -1.60 -7.02
C LEU A 83 6.15 -2.50 -7.91
N MET A 84 5.51 -3.29 -8.78
CA MET A 84 6.24 -4.16 -9.68
C MET A 84 6.83 -3.36 -10.81
N PRO A 85 8.05 -3.73 -11.29
CA PRO A 85 8.60 -3.07 -12.47
C PRO A 85 7.69 -3.31 -13.66
N ASP A 86 7.64 -2.33 -14.55
CA ASP A 86 6.94 -2.51 -15.81
C ASP A 86 7.63 -3.59 -16.61
N ILE A 87 6.83 -4.43 -17.23
CA ILE A 87 7.36 -5.49 -18.08
C ILE A 87 7.02 -5.14 -19.51
N GLU A 88 8.06 -4.96 -20.32
CA GLU A 88 7.88 -4.66 -21.74
C GLU A 88 7.80 -5.95 -22.51
N GLU A 89 6.77 -6.08 -23.31
CA GLU A 89 6.52 -7.31 -24.07
C GLU A 89 6.82 -7.15 -25.53
#